data_3311ef436e265206f2cd37df9e11bb9c
#
_entry.id   3311ef436e265206f2cd37df9e11bb9c
#
_cell.length_a   1.000
_cell.length_b   1.000
_cell.length_c   1.000
_cell.angle_alpha   90.00
_cell.angle_beta   90.00
_cell.angle_gamma   90.00
#
_symmetry.space_group_name_H-M   'P 1'
#
loop_
_entity.id
_entity.type
_entity.pdbx_description
1 polymer ?
#
loop_
_entity_poly.entity_id
_entity_poly.type
_entity_poly.pdbx_seq_one_letter_code
_entity_poly.pdbx_strand_id
1 'polypeptide(L)'
;MSALFYIVLGLTIAVGGLKTWDAIWSFRAQTLADYAEADTPALKDVLGRTFQAEGVIYDFTGRVKSRFNARIVGAFDDAGGTLNEEFVYASGAVDRREWSIRFLPDGQSFTATAPDVIGEGEGKITGDAIRMTYRLQLPERAGGHVLNVVDWLYLLP
;
A
#
# COMPACT_ATOMS: atom_id res chain seq x y z
N MET A 1 -33.18 19.89 -28.95
CA MET A 1 -32.26 18.91 -28.37
C MET A 1 -33.06 17.72 -27.93
N SER A 2 -32.66 16.50 -28.27
CA SER A 2 -33.48 15.29 -28.04
C SER A 2 -33.40 14.86 -26.56
N ALA A 3 -34.45 14.20 -26.07
CA ALA A 3 -34.52 13.62 -24.72
C ALA A 3 -33.28 12.72 -24.45
N LEU A 4 -32.75 12.04 -25.45
CA LEU A 4 -31.54 11.23 -25.40
C LEU A 4 -30.32 12.04 -24.95
N PHE A 5 -30.17 13.30 -25.42
CA PHE A 5 -29.06 14.18 -25.01
C PHE A 5 -29.08 14.44 -23.50
N TYR A 6 -30.25 14.73 -22.95
CA TYR A 6 -30.39 14.99 -21.50
C TYR A 6 -30.17 13.74 -20.66
N ILE A 7 -30.58 12.57 -21.14
CA ILE A 7 -30.33 11.27 -20.46
C ILE A 7 -28.82 11.00 -20.43
N VAL A 8 -28.11 11.13 -21.56
CA VAL A 8 -26.66 10.90 -21.64
C VAL A 8 -25.92 11.91 -20.77
N LEU A 9 -26.30 13.20 -20.83
CA LEU A 9 -25.68 14.24 -19.99
C LEU A 9 -25.91 13.96 -18.50
N GLY A 10 -27.13 13.60 -18.11
CA GLY A 10 -27.44 13.24 -16.72
C GLY A 10 -26.65 12.04 -16.22
N LEU A 11 -26.49 11.01 -17.05
CA LEU A 11 -25.71 9.81 -16.72
C LEU A 11 -24.21 10.15 -16.55
N THR A 12 -23.67 11.00 -17.43
CA THR A 12 -22.27 11.43 -17.37
C THR A 12 -21.98 12.23 -16.10
N ILE A 13 -22.89 13.16 -15.72
CA ILE A 13 -22.78 13.93 -14.48
C ILE A 13 -22.90 13.02 -13.25
N ALA A 14 -23.83 12.07 -13.25
CA ALA A 14 -23.99 11.13 -12.14
C ALA A 14 -22.76 10.24 -11.95
N VAL A 15 -22.24 9.66 -13.02
CA VAL A 15 -21.02 8.82 -12.97
C VAL A 15 -19.78 9.62 -12.60
N GLY A 16 -19.66 10.85 -13.13
CA GLY A 16 -18.60 11.78 -12.75
C GLY A 16 -18.68 12.17 -11.28
N GLY A 17 -19.88 12.49 -10.79
CA GLY A 17 -20.12 12.84 -9.39
C GLY A 17 -19.82 11.69 -8.42
N LEU A 18 -20.18 10.45 -8.77
CA LEU A 18 -19.86 9.29 -7.94
C LEU A 18 -18.36 9.02 -7.86
N LYS A 19 -17.63 9.15 -8.97
CA LYS A 19 -16.16 8.98 -8.98
C LYS A 19 -15.42 10.08 -8.19
N THR A 20 -15.88 11.33 -8.30
CA THR A 20 -15.30 12.44 -7.53
C THR A 20 -15.65 12.33 -6.04
N TRP A 21 -16.85 11.88 -5.70
CA TRP A 21 -17.26 11.62 -4.32
C TRP A 21 -16.36 10.57 -3.66
N ASP A 22 -16.13 9.43 -4.33
CA ASP A 22 -15.27 8.34 -3.85
C ASP A 22 -13.81 8.79 -3.66
N ALA A 23 -13.31 9.67 -4.53
CA ALA A 23 -11.97 10.23 -4.44
C ALA A 23 -11.79 11.27 -3.30
N ILE A 24 -12.86 11.90 -2.85
CA ILE A 24 -12.80 13.00 -1.87
C ILE A 24 -13.23 12.54 -0.47
N TRP A 25 -14.14 11.56 -0.37
CA TRP A 25 -14.81 11.19 0.87
C TRP A 25 -14.56 9.73 1.32
N SER A 26 -13.76 8.96 0.57
CA SER A 26 -13.45 7.57 0.93
C SER A 26 -12.10 7.48 1.66
N PHE A 27 -11.86 6.37 2.35
CA PHE A 27 -10.54 6.06 2.94
C PHE A 27 -9.39 6.08 1.91
N ARG A 28 -9.69 6.03 0.61
CA ARG A 28 -8.72 6.16 -0.49
C ARG A 28 -8.28 7.61 -0.73
N ALA A 29 -8.98 8.58 -0.16
CA ALA A 29 -8.66 10.00 -0.32
C ALA A 29 -7.43 10.42 0.50
N GLN A 30 -7.02 9.61 1.48
CA GLN A 30 -5.86 9.92 2.32
C GLN A 30 -4.58 10.08 1.48
N THR A 31 -3.77 11.03 1.89
CA THR A 31 -2.48 11.37 1.28
C THR A 31 -1.38 11.42 2.33
N LEU A 32 -0.13 11.36 1.93
CA LEU A 32 0.98 11.53 2.85
C LEU A 32 1.00 12.92 3.52
N ALA A 33 0.38 13.93 2.92
CA ALA A 33 0.29 15.26 3.50
C ALA A 33 -0.54 15.29 4.79
N ASP A 34 -1.47 14.34 4.96
CA ASP A 34 -2.30 14.22 6.16
C ASP A 34 -1.49 13.80 7.41
N TYR A 35 -0.24 13.33 7.19
CA TYR A 35 0.68 12.84 8.22
C TYR A 35 1.92 13.73 8.41
N ALA A 36 1.99 14.89 7.75
CA ALA A 36 3.17 15.74 7.70
C ALA A 36 3.44 16.54 8.99
N GLU A 37 2.52 16.53 9.96
CA GLU A 37 2.69 17.26 11.23
C GLU A 37 3.63 16.53 12.22
N ALA A 38 3.79 15.21 12.06
CA ALA A 38 4.71 14.43 12.88
C ALA A 38 6.16 14.52 12.34
N ASP A 39 7.14 14.37 13.23
CA ASP A 39 8.53 14.24 12.82
C ASP A 39 8.71 12.98 11.96
N THR A 40 9.41 13.14 10.83
CA THR A 40 9.66 12.01 9.92
C THR A 40 10.95 11.30 10.33
N PRO A 41 10.90 10.07 10.85
CA PRO A 41 12.09 9.31 11.20
C PRO A 41 12.84 8.83 9.94
N ALA A 42 14.12 8.50 10.09
CA ALA A 42 14.87 7.90 9.00
C ALA A 42 14.35 6.49 8.67
N LEU A 43 14.18 6.18 7.39
CA LEU A 43 13.67 4.87 6.93
C LEU A 43 14.45 3.69 7.51
N LYS A 44 15.78 3.78 7.58
CA LYS A 44 16.63 2.73 8.16
C LYS A 44 16.34 2.45 9.63
N ASP A 45 15.97 3.47 10.40
CA ASP A 45 15.70 3.35 11.84
C ASP A 45 14.31 2.73 12.07
N VAL A 46 13.38 2.98 11.16
CA VAL A 46 12.03 2.39 11.17
C VAL A 46 12.07 0.94 10.72
N LEU A 47 12.66 0.69 9.55
CA LEU A 47 12.63 -0.61 8.89
C LEU A 47 13.76 -1.55 9.35
N GLY A 48 14.88 -1.01 9.85
CA GLY A 48 16.11 -1.76 10.22
C GLY A 48 16.04 -2.51 11.55
N ARG A 49 14.85 -2.93 11.97
CA ARG A 49 14.64 -3.63 13.25
C ARG A 49 13.64 -4.77 13.11
N THR A 50 13.51 -5.56 14.17
CA THR A 50 12.40 -6.52 14.26
C THR A 50 11.19 -5.83 14.89
N PHE A 51 10.04 -5.95 14.23
CA PHE A 51 8.77 -5.42 14.73
C PHE A 51 7.60 -6.32 14.36
N GLN A 52 6.46 -6.06 14.95
CA GLN A 52 5.20 -6.71 14.62
C GLN A 52 4.28 -5.71 13.94
N ALA A 53 3.50 -6.18 12.98
CA ALA A 53 2.47 -5.43 12.32
C ALA A 53 1.15 -6.17 12.37
N GLU A 54 0.06 -5.43 12.48
CA GLU A 54 -1.29 -5.94 12.31
C GLU A 54 -1.95 -5.19 11.18
N GLY A 55 -2.73 -5.88 10.36
CA GLY A 55 -3.29 -5.23 9.20
C GLY A 55 -4.59 -5.81 8.69
N VAL A 56 -5.22 -5.01 7.86
CA VAL A 56 -6.47 -5.34 7.16
C VAL A 56 -6.25 -5.16 5.67
N ILE A 57 -6.62 -6.16 4.89
CA ILE A 57 -6.60 -6.11 3.43
C ILE A 57 -8.02 -5.82 2.95
N TYR A 58 -8.15 -4.76 2.17
CA TYR A 58 -9.39 -4.38 1.51
C TYR A 58 -9.36 -4.76 0.04
N ASP A 59 -10.50 -5.15 -0.51
CA ASP A 59 -10.66 -5.29 -1.94
C ASP A 59 -10.89 -3.92 -2.62
N PHE A 60 -11.01 -3.93 -3.96
CA PHE A 60 -11.22 -2.70 -4.74
C PHE A 60 -12.56 -2.01 -4.45
N THR A 61 -13.51 -2.69 -3.79
CA THR A 61 -14.79 -2.10 -3.35
C THR A 61 -14.72 -1.49 -1.95
N GLY A 62 -13.57 -1.63 -1.25
CA GLY A 62 -13.39 -1.17 0.11
C GLY A 62 -13.90 -2.14 1.18
N ARG A 63 -14.22 -3.37 0.81
CA ARG A 63 -14.62 -4.42 1.77
C ARG A 63 -13.41 -5.15 2.32
N VAL A 64 -13.46 -5.52 3.58
CA VAL A 64 -12.44 -6.34 4.22
C VAL A 64 -12.36 -7.71 3.53
N LYS A 65 -11.20 -8.00 2.92
CA LYS A 65 -10.89 -9.27 2.28
C LYS A 65 -10.19 -10.22 3.23
N SER A 66 -9.25 -9.70 4.05
CA SER A 66 -8.50 -10.47 5.02
C SER A 66 -7.99 -9.59 6.15
N ARG A 67 -7.56 -10.22 7.24
CA ARG A 67 -6.80 -9.61 8.34
C ARG A 67 -5.58 -10.47 8.59
N PHE A 68 -4.52 -9.86 9.07
CA PHE A 68 -3.27 -10.57 9.35
C PHE A 68 -2.51 -9.95 10.53
N ASN A 69 -1.66 -10.77 11.13
CA ASN A 69 -0.53 -10.35 11.93
C ASN A 69 0.74 -10.67 11.14
N ALA A 70 1.75 -9.84 11.24
CA ALA A 70 3.03 -10.09 10.60
C ALA A 70 4.18 -9.87 11.58
N ARG A 71 5.18 -10.75 11.50
CA ARG A 71 6.49 -10.53 12.08
C ARG A 71 7.40 -10.05 10.97
N ILE A 72 8.04 -8.90 11.21
CA ILE A 72 8.87 -8.23 10.20
C ILE A 72 10.28 -8.09 10.75
N VAL A 73 11.28 -8.46 9.95
CA VAL A 73 12.70 -8.37 10.28
C VAL A 73 13.42 -7.62 9.18
N GLY A 74 13.91 -6.43 9.49
CA GLY A 74 14.67 -5.60 8.57
C GLY A 74 16.17 -5.61 8.88
N ALA A 75 16.98 -5.56 7.83
CA ALA A 75 18.42 -5.42 7.86
C ALA A 75 18.84 -4.38 6.83
N PHE A 76 19.20 -3.17 7.28
CA PHE A 76 19.43 -2.01 6.43
C PHE A 76 20.72 -1.29 6.74
N ASP A 77 21.35 -0.75 5.71
CA ASP A 77 22.39 0.28 5.78
C ASP A 77 21.88 1.61 5.19
N ASP A 78 22.78 2.54 4.92
CA ASP A 78 22.41 3.87 4.37
C ASP A 78 21.93 3.82 2.90
N ALA A 79 22.21 2.75 2.16
CA ALA A 79 21.81 2.59 0.77
C ALA A 79 20.48 1.84 0.62
N GLY A 80 20.13 0.99 1.59
CA GLY A 80 18.97 0.11 1.57
C GLY A 80 19.23 -1.20 2.29
N GLY A 81 18.48 -2.24 1.95
CA GLY A 81 18.62 -3.54 2.60
C GLY A 81 17.49 -4.51 2.28
N THR A 82 17.27 -5.43 3.19
CA THR A 82 16.21 -6.45 3.06
C THR A 82 15.19 -6.34 4.19
N LEU A 83 13.94 -6.63 3.84
CA LEU A 83 12.82 -6.73 4.78
C LEU A 83 12.17 -8.10 4.62
N ASN A 84 12.25 -8.92 5.66
CA ASN A 84 11.66 -10.25 5.70
C ASN A 84 10.36 -10.21 6.48
N GLU A 85 9.27 -10.63 5.84
CA GLU A 85 7.93 -10.63 6.39
C GLU A 85 7.40 -12.05 6.52
N GLU A 86 6.83 -12.39 7.68
CA GLU A 86 6.06 -13.60 7.90
C GLU A 86 4.65 -13.22 8.32
N PHE A 87 3.68 -13.47 7.44
CA PHE A 87 2.26 -13.18 7.65
C PHE A 87 1.53 -14.39 8.20
N VAL A 88 0.66 -14.17 9.17
CA VAL A 88 -0.34 -15.14 9.64
C VAL A 88 -1.72 -14.52 9.43
N TYR A 89 -2.46 -15.04 8.46
CA TYR A 89 -3.79 -14.54 8.12
C TYR A 89 -4.86 -15.07 9.07
N ALA A 90 -5.99 -14.38 9.18
CA ALA A 90 -7.15 -14.81 9.97
C ALA A 90 -7.72 -16.18 9.56
N SER A 91 -7.41 -16.65 8.34
CA SER A 91 -7.72 -18.01 7.86
C SER A 91 -6.82 -19.10 8.43
N GLY A 92 -5.74 -18.74 9.13
CA GLY A 92 -4.67 -19.64 9.54
C GLY A 92 -3.61 -19.88 8.47
N ALA A 93 -3.75 -19.34 7.26
CA ALA A 93 -2.72 -19.43 6.24
C ALA A 93 -1.49 -18.60 6.65
N VAL A 94 -0.31 -19.11 6.30
CA VAL A 94 0.99 -18.45 6.52
C VAL A 94 1.60 -18.14 5.18
N ASP A 95 2.14 -16.93 5.03
CA ASP A 95 2.90 -16.51 3.84
C ASP A 95 4.18 -15.80 4.25
N ARG A 96 5.18 -15.82 3.37
CA ARG A 96 6.47 -15.18 3.58
C ARG A 96 6.87 -14.42 2.36
N ARG A 97 7.43 -13.22 2.58
CA ARG A 97 7.97 -12.37 1.53
C ARG A 97 9.28 -11.76 1.98
N GLU A 98 10.21 -11.69 1.04
CA GLU A 98 11.44 -10.93 1.20
C GLU A 98 11.44 -9.78 0.20
N TRP A 99 11.59 -8.57 0.71
CA TRP A 99 11.80 -7.37 -0.07
C TRP A 99 13.29 -7.02 -0.13
N SER A 100 13.73 -6.61 -1.31
CA SER A 100 14.98 -5.86 -1.48
C SER A 100 14.60 -4.39 -1.67
N ILE A 101 15.04 -3.54 -0.74
CA ILE A 101 14.67 -2.12 -0.68
C ILE A 101 15.91 -1.27 -0.92
N ARG A 102 15.79 -0.24 -1.77
CA ARG A 102 16.85 0.74 -2.05
C ARG A 102 16.33 2.13 -1.69
N PHE A 103 17.03 2.81 -0.80
CA PHE A 103 16.70 4.18 -0.40
C PHE A 103 17.07 5.18 -1.50
N LEU A 104 16.25 6.21 -1.66
CA LEU A 104 16.52 7.29 -2.60
C LEU A 104 17.24 8.46 -1.89
N PRO A 105 17.92 9.34 -2.66
CA PRO A 105 18.74 10.42 -2.07
C PRO A 105 18.01 11.44 -1.21
N ASP A 106 16.67 11.51 -1.30
CA ASP A 106 15.86 12.39 -0.45
C ASP A 106 15.72 11.87 1.01
N GLY A 107 16.19 10.65 1.29
CA GLY A 107 16.15 10.03 2.60
C GLY A 107 14.74 9.62 3.07
N GLN A 108 13.71 9.87 2.26
CA GLN A 108 12.32 9.60 2.59
C GLN A 108 11.65 8.64 1.59
N SER A 109 12.16 8.54 0.39
CA SER A 109 11.61 7.68 -0.67
C SER A 109 12.47 6.43 -0.85
N PHE A 110 11.85 5.37 -1.37
CA PHE A 110 12.54 4.12 -1.68
C PHE A 110 11.89 3.40 -2.85
N THR A 111 12.67 2.53 -3.50
CA THR A 111 12.14 1.49 -4.40
C THR A 111 12.30 0.14 -3.75
N ALA A 112 11.43 -0.81 -4.10
CA ALA A 112 11.42 -2.15 -3.54
C ALA A 112 11.10 -3.20 -4.60
N THR A 113 11.75 -4.35 -4.52
CA THR A 113 11.47 -5.53 -5.36
C THR A 113 11.22 -6.74 -4.48
N ALA A 114 10.36 -7.65 -4.94
CA ALA A 114 10.13 -8.95 -4.34
C ALA A 114 9.83 -9.99 -5.44
N PRO A 115 9.94 -11.30 -5.17
CA PRO A 115 9.76 -12.34 -6.21
C PRO A 115 8.38 -12.34 -6.87
N ASP A 116 7.35 -11.88 -6.17
CA ASP A 116 5.97 -11.79 -6.62
C ASP A 116 5.55 -10.37 -7.06
N VAL A 117 6.51 -9.44 -7.16
CA VAL A 117 6.29 -8.06 -7.61
C VAL A 117 6.78 -7.88 -9.04
N ILE A 118 5.94 -7.28 -9.88
CA ILE A 118 6.27 -6.98 -11.27
C ILE A 118 6.94 -5.61 -11.34
N GLY A 119 8.21 -5.61 -11.74
CA GLY A 119 9.04 -4.40 -11.78
C GLY A 119 9.47 -3.96 -10.38
N GLU A 120 9.50 -2.67 -10.15
CA GLU A 120 9.79 -2.06 -8.86
C GLU A 120 8.51 -1.46 -8.26
N GLY A 121 8.35 -1.62 -6.95
CA GLY A 121 7.41 -0.83 -6.16
C GLY A 121 8.08 0.46 -5.71
N GLU A 122 7.27 1.47 -5.40
CA GLU A 122 7.71 2.78 -4.91
C GLU A 122 7.07 3.07 -3.56
N GLY A 123 7.85 3.58 -2.63
CA GLY A 123 7.39 3.94 -1.31
C GLY A 123 7.97 5.27 -0.81
N LYS A 124 7.25 5.89 0.13
CA LYS A 124 7.68 7.12 0.79
C LYS A 124 7.17 7.16 2.22
N ILE A 125 8.01 7.68 3.12
CA ILE A 125 7.64 8.01 4.50
C ILE A 125 7.36 9.50 4.63
N THR A 126 6.35 9.85 5.41
CA THR A 126 6.07 11.23 5.83
C THR A 126 5.43 11.17 7.21
N GLY A 127 6.01 11.87 8.19
CA GLY A 127 5.59 11.76 9.57
C GLY A 127 5.67 10.31 10.05
N ASP A 128 4.59 9.82 10.58
CA ASP A 128 4.44 8.46 11.11
C ASP A 128 3.80 7.46 10.11
N ALA A 129 3.67 7.85 8.83
CA ALA A 129 3.07 7.01 7.79
C ALA A 129 4.03 6.69 6.65
N ILE A 130 4.02 5.42 6.21
CA ILE A 130 4.66 4.96 4.98
C ILE A 130 3.57 4.56 4.01
N ARG A 131 3.65 5.09 2.78
CA ARG A 131 2.80 4.66 1.68
C ARG A 131 3.65 3.97 0.63
N MET A 132 3.24 2.77 0.22
CA MET A 132 3.91 2.01 -0.83
C MET A 132 2.92 1.60 -1.93
N THR A 133 3.36 1.60 -3.18
CA THR A 133 2.57 1.15 -4.33
C THR A 133 3.37 0.17 -5.17
N TYR A 134 2.74 -0.91 -5.61
CA TYR A 134 3.39 -1.94 -6.42
C TYR A 134 2.38 -2.79 -7.20
N ARG A 135 2.88 -3.59 -8.13
CA ARG A 135 2.09 -4.56 -8.88
C ARG A 135 2.42 -5.97 -8.39
N LEU A 136 1.43 -6.62 -7.80
CA LEU A 136 1.56 -7.96 -7.23
C LEU A 136 1.06 -9.01 -8.22
N GLN A 137 1.89 -10.01 -8.53
CA GLN A 137 1.48 -11.20 -9.27
C GLN A 137 0.97 -12.25 -8.29
N LEU A 138 -0.32 -12.54 -8.31
CA LEU A 138 -0.86 -13.64 -7.51
C LEU A 138 -0.40 -15.00 -8.07
N PRO A 139 -0.15 -16.00 -7.21
CA PRO A 139 0.14 -17.34 -7.65
C PRO A 139 -1.07 -17.96 -8.39
N GLU A 140 -0.83 -18.93 -9.28
CA GLU A 140 -1.87 -19.60 -10.09
C GLU A 140 -3.00 -20.17 -9.22
N ARG A 141 -2.68 -20.74 -8.05
CA ARG A 141 -3.68 -21.24 -7.07
C ARG A 141 -4.64 -20.15 -6.56
N ALA A 142 -4.26 -18.87 -6.69
CA ALA A 142 -5.07 -17.70 -6.33
C ALA A 142 -5.59 -16.94 -7.57
N GLY A 143 -5.56 -17.59 -8.74
CA GLY A 143 -6.11 -17.08 -10.00
C GLY A 143 -5.12 -16.38 -10.91
N GLY A 144 -3.82 -16.29 -10.59
CA GLY A 144 -2.79 -15.74 -11.46
C GLY A 144 -2.96 -14.26 -11.84
N HIS A 145 -3.80 -13.51 -11.14
CA HIS A 145 -4.10 -12.12 -11.47
C HIS A 145 -2.98 -11.17 -11.04
N VAL A 146 -2.80 -10.09 -11.80
CA VAL A 146 -1.97 -8.95 -11.40
C VAL A 146 -2.83 -7.92 -10.68
N LEU A 147 -2.43 -7.57 -9.46
CA LEU A 147 -3.12 -6.57 -8.65
C LEU A 147 -2.26 -5.30 -8.56
N ASN A 148 -2.90 -4.13 -8.63
CA ASN A 148 -2.29 -2.88 -8.20
C ASN A 148 -2.55 -2.74 -6.70
N VAL A 149 -1.49 -2.72 -5.91
CA VAL A 149 -1.55 -2.67 -4.45
C VAL A 149 -1.11 -1.30 -3.96
N VAL A 150 -1.79 -0.82 -2.94
CA VAL A 150 -1.40 0.36 -2.17
C VAL A 150 -1.38 -0.06 -0.71
N ASP A 151 -0.19 -0.04 -0.12
CA ASP A 151 -0.01 -0.30 1.30
C ASP A 151 0.19 1.01 2.06
N TRP A 152 -0.46 1.10 3.20
CA TRP A 152 -0.26 2.13 4.19
C TRP A 152 0.21 1.47 5.48
N LEU A 153 1.37 1.89 5.98
CA LEU A 153 1.92 1.46 7.25
C LEU A 153 1.97 2.66 8.18
N TYR A 154 1.45 2.50 9.38
CA TYR A 154 1.44 3.54 10.40
C TYR A 154 2.35 3.13 11.55
N LEU A 155 3.21 4.05 11.96
CA LEU A 155 4.10 3.83 13.10
C LEU A 155 3.31 4.14 14.36
N LEU A 156 3.09 3.12 15.17
CA LEU A 156 2.41 3.29 16.46
C LEU A 156 3.44 3.54 17.57
N PRO A 157 3.09 4.31 18.59
CA PRO A 157 3.94 4.56 19.77
C PRO A 157 4.35 3.31 20.52
#